data_48fdedfc4b03d16b5344ff541116794c
#
_entry.id   48fdedfc4b03d16b5344ff541116794c
#
_cell.length_a   1.000
_cell.length_b   1.000
_cell.length_c   1.000
_cell.angle_alpha   90.00
_cell.angle_beta   90.00
_cell.angle_gamma   90.00
#
_symmetry.space_group_name_H-M   'P 1'
#
loop_
_entity.id
_entity.type
_entity.pdbx_description
1 polymer ?
#
loop_
_entity_poly.entity_id
_entity_poly.type
_entity_poly.pdbx_seq_one_letter_code
_entity_poly.pdbx_strand_id
1 'polypeptide(L)'
;MPLRAKRNPKSQNRWNATFGDSPNIQIRYLSPLLLLWCFPLSALAEGLLWEDAWVRSMPPGTEVAAAYGRVTNQSDKTVVITAISSSMGEAAQIHDVIADGDQRRMVQLDAVSLAAGESTEFKPGGQHIMLLGVTAPPPEGSQVELCLLTANSGERCTSAPVQRQAPMPAT
;
A
#
# COMPACT_ATOMS: atom_id res chain seq x y z
N MET A 1 1.60 -30.72 -68.28
CA MET A 1 2.58 -30.37 -69.33
C MET A 1 3.56 -29.38 -68.76
N PRO A 2 4.83 -29.70 -68.85
CA PRO A 2 5.89 -28.92 -68.23
C PRO A 2 6.53 -27.97 -69.24
N LEU A 3 7.00 -26.81 -68.75
CA LEU A 3 8.01 -26.06 -69.51
C LEU A 3 9.17 -25.69 -68.65
N ARG A 4 10.21 -26.26 -68.98
CA ARG A 4 11.63 -26.25 -68.63
C ARG A 4 12.30 -25.10 -69.38
N ALA A 5 13.05 -24.26 -68.72
CA ALA A 5 14.12 -23.43 -69.32
C ALA A 5 15.06 -22.96 -68.23
N LYS A 6 16.18 -23.29 -68.23
CA LYS A 6 17.52 -23.23 -68.84
C LYS A 6 18.43 -22.46 -67.91
N ARG A 7 19.45 -23.21 -67.47
CA ARG A 7 20.66 -22.71 -66.81
C ARG A 7 21.53 -21.93 -67.82
N ASN A 8 22.18 -20.92 -67.34
CA ASN A 8 23.36 -20.37 -68.03
C ASN A 8 24.51 -20.22 -67.04
N PRO A 9 25.68 -20.82 -67.32
CA PRO A 9 26.87 -20.71 -66.48
C PRO A 9 27.85 -19.71 -67.09
N LYS A 10 28.73 -19.24 -66.22
CA LYS A 10 30.02 -18.53 -66.49
C LYS A 10 30.01 -17.04 -66.32
N SER A 11 30.64 -16.61 -65.23
CA SER A 11 31.94 -15.93 -65.41
C SER A 11 32.69 -15.93 -64.07
N GLN A 12 33.74 -16.71 -64.06
CA GLN A 12 34.84 -16.56 -63.12
C GLN A 12 35.57 -15.25 -63.43
N ASN A 13 35.80 -14.41 -62.46
CA ASN A 13 36.88 -13.49 -62.52
C ASN A 13 37.55 -13.40 -61.14
N ARG A 14 38.64 -14.00 -61.14
CA ARG A 14 39.81 -14.01 -60.32
C ARG A 14 40.38 -12.60 -60.23
N TRP A 15 40.42 -12.06 -58.99
CA TRP A 15 41.40 -11.00 -58.64
C TRP A 15 42.10 -11.41 -57.36
N ASN A 16 43.29 -11.92 -57.51
CA ASN A 16 44.32 -11.92 -56.48
C ASN A 16 44.82 -10.47 -56.33
N ALA A 17 44.72 -9.93 -55.16
CA ALA A 17 45.46 -8.74 -54.74
C ALA A 17 46.09 -9.01 -53.38
N THR A 18 47.33 -9.04 -53.43
CA THR A 18 48.42 -9.15 -52.49
C THR A 18 48.29 -8.26 -51.26
N PHE A 19 48.64 -8.87 -50.14
CA PHE A 19 49.37 -8.38 -48.97
C PHE A 19 49.51 -6.85 -48.82
N GLY A 20 48.97 -6.37 -47.73
CA GLY A 20 49.31 -5.13 -47.06
C GLY A 20 49.36 -5.34 -45.56
N ASP A 21 50.58 -5.40 -45.03
CA ASP A 21 50.87 -5.37 -43.60
C ASP A 21 50.15 -4.20 -42.93
N SER A 22 49.27 -4.49 -41.97
CA SER A 22 48.72 -3.48 -41.09
C SER A 22 49.35 -3.60 -39.72
N PRO A 23 49.88 -2.50 -39.16
CA PRO A 23 50.52 -2.53 -37.86
C PRO A 23 49.49 -2.80 -36.76
N ASN A 24 49.91 -3.67 -35.89
CA ASN A 24 49.19 -4.12 -34.69
C ASN A 24 48.98 -2.95 -33.73
N ILE A 25 47.85 -2.25 -33.84
CA ILE A 25 47.43 -1.23 -32.89
C ILE A 25 46.81 -1.95 -31.69
N GLN A 26 47.63 -2.15 -30.69
CA GLN A 26 47.21 -2.56 -29.37
C GLN A 26 46.40 -1.42 -28.75
N ILE A 27 45.11 -1.42 -28.99
CA ILE A 27 44.18 -0.55 -28.24
C ILE A 27 44.02 -1.16 -26.86
N ARG A 28 44.85 -0.64 -25.93
CA ARG A 28 44.66 -0.88 -24.49
C ARG A 28 43.33 -0.24 -24.10
N TYR A 29 42.30 -1.05 -24.01
CA TYR A 29 41.06 -0.66 -23.38
C TYR A 29 41.34 -0.42 -21.90
N LEU A 30 41.58 0.82 -21.53
CA LEU A 30 41.40 1.32 -20.17
C LEU A 30 39.92 1.32 -19.95
N SER A 31 39.39 0.21 -19.41
CA SER A 31 38.06 0.15 -18.87
C SER A 31 37.96 1.13 -17.71
N PRO A 32 37.18 2.23 -17.82
CA PRO A 32 36.78 2.95 -16.65
C PRO A 32 35.80 2.04 -15.92
N LEU A 33 36.21 1.50 -14.79
CA LEU A 33 35.37 0.83 -13.83
C LEU A 33 34.38 1.89 -13.29
N LEU A 34 33.31 2.13 -14.03
CA LEU A 34 32.15 2.88 -13.57
C LEU A 34 31.50 2.02 -12.46
N LEU A 35 31.98 2.23 -11.24
CA LEU A 35 31.27 1.84 -10.01
C LEU A 35 29.93 2.59 -10.03
N LEU A 36 28.91 1.95 -10.64
CA LEU A 36 27.53 2.34 -10.45
C LEU A 36 27.23 2.14 -8.95
N TRP A 37 27.38 3.20 -8.20
CA TRP A 37 26.89 3.28 -6.83
C TRP A 37 25.36 3.24 -6.91
N CYS A 38 24.83 2.02 -6.87
CA CYS A 38 23.40 1.77 -6.72
C CYS A 38 23.02 2.24 -5.32
N PHE A 39 22.73 3.55 -5.17
CA PHE A 39 22.05 4.02 -3.97
C PHE A 39 20.69 3.31 -3.95
N PRO A 40 20.37 2.55 -2.90
CA PRO A 40 19.01 2.10 -2.72
C PRO A 40 18.16 3.37 -2.58
N LEU A 41 17.36 3.65 -3.58
CA LEU A 41 16.25 4.59 -3.45
C LEU A 41 15.33 3.93 -2.44
N SER A 42 15.48 4.28 -1.16
CA SER A 42 14.50 3.94 -0.14
C SER A 42 13.21 4.59 -0.62
N ALA A 43 12.32 3.80 -1.22
CA ALA A 43 10.95 4.22 -1.47
C ALA A 43 10.38 4.53 -0.09
N LEU A 44 10.33 5.81 0.26
CA LEU A 44 9.57 6.28 1.40
C LEU A 44 8.15 5.78 1.15
N ALA A 45 7.67 4.93 2.02
CA ALA A 45 6.29 4.48 1.98
C ALA A 45 5.44 5.74 2.21
N GLU A 46 5.01 6.36 1.11
CA GLU A 46 4.15 7.55 1.17
C GLU A 46 2.80 7.11 1.68
N GLY A 47 2.44 7.54 2.89
CA GLY A 47 1.07 7.42 3.34
C GLY A 47 0.90 6.90 4.77
N LEU A 48 -0.34 6.52 5.05
CA LEU A 48 -0.73 5.92 6.31
C LEU A 48 -0.52 4.40 6.26
N LEU A 49 0.12 3.86 7.30
CA LEU A 49 0.15 2.43 7.59
C LEU A 49 -0.95 2.13 8.60
N TRP A 50 -1.83 1.19 8.28
CA TRP A 50 -2.87 0.71 9.20
C TRP A 50 -2.58 -0.73 9.58
N GLU A 51 -2.24 -0.94 10.86
CA GLU A 51 -1.83 -2.22 11.43
C GLU A 51 -2.87 -2.72 12.43
N ASP A 52 -2.93 -4.03 12.61
CA ASP A 52 -3.78 -4.70 13.60
C ASP A 52 -5.25 -4.27 13.55
N ALA A 53 -5.73 -3.93 12.35
CA ALA A 53 -7.12 -3.53 12.16
C ALA A 53 -8.06 -4.71 12.44
N TRP A 54 -9.11 -4.47 13.22
CA TRP A 54 -10.13 -5.48 13.52
C TRP A 54 -11.46 -4.84 13.84
N VAL A 55 -12.54 -5.56 13.62
CA VAL A 55 -13.90 -5.17 13.96
C VAL A 55 -14.40 -6.07 15.06
N ARG A 56 -15.02 -5.48 16.09
CA ARG A 56 -15.62 -6.25 17.18
C ARG A 56 -16.85 -7.01 16.69
N SER A 57 -16.85 -8.32 16.90
CA SER A 57 -18.03 -9.17 16.66
C SER A 57 -19.17 -8.74 17.57
N MET A 58 -20.32 -8.50 16.98
CA MET A 58 -21.51 -8.00 17.69
C MET A 58 -22.64 -9.05 17.68
N PRO A 59 -23.50 -9.07 18.72
CA PRO A 59 -24.67 -9.92 18.72
C PRO A 59 -25.62 -9.58 17.55
N PRO A 60 -26.39 -10.55 17.07
CA PRO A 60 -27.46 -10.29 16.10
C PRO A 60 -28.44 -9.20 16.58
N GLY A 61 -28.86 -8.34 15.66
CA GLY A 61 -29.81 -7.23 15.97
C GLY A 61 -29.14 -5.98 16.52
N THR A 62 -27.79 -5.93 16.56
CA THR A 62 -27.07 -4.72 16.92
C THR A 62 -26.83 -3.87 15.64
N GLU A 63 -27.24 -2.61 15.71
CA GLU A 63 -27.11 -1.66 14.58
C GLU A 63 -25.79 -0.87 14.60
N VAL A 64 -24.96 -1.11 15.59
CA VAL A 64 -23.69 -0.40 15.80
C VAL A 64 -22.58 -1.40 16.06
N ALA A 65 -21.43 -1.21 15.42
CA ALA A 65 -20.21 -1.96 15.69
C ALA A 65 -19.03 -1.01 15.93
N ALA A 66 -17.93 -1.55 16.43
CA ALA A 66 -16.72 -0.79 16.66
C ALA A 66 -15.54 -1.44 15.93
N ALA A 67 -14.70 -0.59 15.31
CA ALA A 67 -13.45 -0.99 14.68
C ALA A 67 -12.27 -0.33 15.39
N TYR A 68 -11.13 -1.00 15.34
CA TYR A 68 -9.93 -0.70 16.06
C TYR A 68 -8.68 -0.96 15.22
N GLY A 69 -7.52 -0.56 15.71
CA GLY A 69 -6.22 -0.78 15.07
C GLY A 69 -5.28 0.38 15.32
N ARG A 70 -4.08 0.29 14.80
CA ARG A 70 -3.06 1.34 14.88
C ARG A 70 -2.85 1.97 13.52
N VAL A 71 -2.84 3.29 13.46
CA VAL A 71 -2.55 4.05 12.24
C VAL A 71 -1.29 4.87 12.47
N THR A 72 -0.31 4.69 11.60
CA THR A 72 0.98 5.40 11.63
C THR A 72 1.14 6.23 10.37
N ASN A 73 1.47 7.49 10.52
CA ASN A 73 1.86 8.35 9.41
C ASN A 73 3.33 8.09 9.05
N GLN A 74 3.58 7.37 7.95
CA GLN A 74 4.93 7.08 7.46
C GLN A 74 5.49 8.15 6.52
N SER A 75 4.70 9.20 6.22
CA SER A 75 5.16 10.30 5.37
C SER A 75 5.99 11.34 6.16
N ASP A 76 6.62 12.24 5.45
CA ASP A 76 7.40 13.36 5.98
C ASP A 76 6.55 14.61 6.31
N LYS A 77 5.23 14.52 6.11
CA LYS A 77 4.29 15.63 6.31
C LYS A 77 3.16 15.23 7.25
N THR A 78 2.52 16.23 7.83
CA THR A 78 1.31 16.02 8.60
C THR A 78 0.19 15.53 7.69
N VAL A 79 -0.47 14.43 8.11
CA VAL A 79 -1.66 13.87 7.46
C VAL A 79 -2.86 14.09 8.36
N VAL A 80 -3.98 14.53 7.77
CA VAL A 80 -5.24 14.75 8.48
C VAL A 80 -6.26 13.74 7.96
N ILE A 81 -6.70 12.84 8.84
CA ILE A 81 -7.78 11.90 8.58
C ILE A 81 -9.10 12.66 8.79
N THR A 82 -9.90 12.81 7.76
CA THR A 82 -11.13 13.62 7.77
C THR A 82 -12.40 12.79 7.75
N ALA A 83 -12.31 11.54 7.32
CA ALA A 83 -13.44 10.63 7.28
C ALA A 83 -12.99 9.17 7.30
N ILE A 84 -13.94 8.28 7.58
CA ILE A 84 -13.77 6.84 7.45
C ILE A 84 -14.95 6.29 6.66
N SER A 85 -14.69 5.29 5.82
CA SER A 85 -15.73 4.49 5.20
C SER A 85 -15.54 3.01 5.55
N SER A 86 -16.62 2.24 5.44
CA SER A 86 -16.63 0.82 5.73
C SER A 86 -17.53 0.08 4.75
N SER A 87 -17.18 -1.15 4.42
CA SER A 87 -18.09 -2.06 3.70
C SER A 87 -19.23 -2.59 4.58
N MET A 88 -19.23 -2.25 5.87
CA MET A 88 -20.22 -2.65 6.86
C MET A 88 -20.90 -1.42 7.46
N GLY A 89 -22.23 -1.34 7.37
CA GLY A 89 -22.99 -0.21 7.85
C GLY A 89 -23.14 0.93 6.84
N GLU A 90 -23.90 1.95 7.22
CA GLU A 90 -24.23 3.11 6.37
C GLU A 90 -23.27 4.28 6.58
N ALA A 91 -22.66 4.36 7.77
CA ALA A 91 -21.71 5.42 8.13
C ALA A 91 -20.64 4.91 9.09
N ALA A 92 -19.47 5.57 9.05
CA ALA A 92 -18.40 5.36 10.01
C ALA A 92 -17.94 6.71 10.59
N GLN A 93 -17.68 6.75 11.89
CA GLN A 93 -17.33 7.95 12.64
C GLN A 93 -16.15 7.67 13.57
N ILE A 94 -15.28 8.65 13.76
CA ILE A 94 -14.23 8.59 14.77
C ILE A 94 -14.78 9.13 16.08
N HIS A 95 -14.64 8.37 17.15
CA HIS A 95 -15.04 8.76 18.49
C HIS A 95 -13.85 8.67 19.44
N ASP A 96 -13.90 9.47 20.50
CA ASP A 96 -13.00 9.37 21.65
C ASP A 96 -13.80 9.26 22.93
N VAL A 97 -13.15 8.71 23.96
CA VAL A 97 -13.72 8.59 25.30
C VAL A 97 -12.95 9.50 26.24
N ILE A 98 -13.53 10.65 26.55
CA ILE A 98 -12.91 11.65 27.41
C ILE A 98 -13.45 11.54 28.85
N ALA A 99 -12.60 11.94 29.82
CA ALA A 99 -13.04 12.09 31.21
C ALA A 99 -13.86 13.38 31.35
N ASP A 100 -15.01 13.29 32.02
CA ASP A 100 -15.89 14.41 32.34
C ASP A 100 -16.27 14.31 33.82
N GLY A 101 -15.41 14.85 34.68
CA GLY A 101 -15.46 14.60 36.11
C GLY A 101 -15.25 13.12 36.46
N ASP A 102 -16.17 12.52 37.22
CA ASP A 102 -16.14 11.09 37.55
C ASP A 102 -16.76 10.17 36.49
N GLN A 103 -17.20 10.75 35.36
CA GLN A 103 -17.86 10.02 34.28
C GLN A 103 -16.95 9.98 33.05
N ARG A 104 -17.26 9.01 32.16
CA ARG A 104 -16.68 8.94 30.82
C ARG A 104 -17.72 9.33 29.82
N ARG A 105 -17.36 10.22 28.90
CA ARG A 105 -18.25 10.66 27.82
C ARG A 105 -17.61 10.35 26.47
N MET A 106 -18.40 9.78 25.59
CA MET A 106 -18.01 9.57 24.20
C MET A 106 -18.27 10.86 23.40
N VAL A 107 -17.29 11.27 22.61
CA VAL A 107 -17.37 12.45 21.75
C VAL A 107 -16.94 12.05 20.34
N GLN A 108 -17.65 12.57 19.35
CA GLN A 108 -17.25 12.44 17.96
C GLN A 108 -16.10 13.41 17.67
N LEU A 109 -15.10 12.95 16.91
CA LEU A 109 -14.01 13.76 16.38
C LEU A 109 -14.25 14.03 14.90
N ASP A 110 -14.15 15.30 14.50
CA ASP A 110 -14.29 15.70 13.10
C ASP A 110 -13.07 15.31 12.26
N ALA A 111 -11.91 15.22 12.90
CA ALA A 111 -10.64 14.83 12.24
C ALA A 111 -9.61 14.34 13.26
N VAL A 112 -8.65 13.56 12.77
CA VAL A 112 -7.44 13.16 13.51
C VAL A 112 -6.22 13.61 12.71
N SER A 113 -5.36 14.41 13.35
CA SER A 113 -4.12 14.91 12.73
C SER A 113 -2.94 14.09 13.23
N LEU A 114 -2.11 13.61 12.33
CA LEU A 114 -0.89 12.87 12.63
C LEU A 114 0.31 13.59 12.03
N ALA A 115 1.24 14.04 12.86
CA ALA A 115 2.52 14.56 12.38
C ALA A 115 3.35 13.47 11.68
N ALA A 116 4.42 13.85 11.01
CA ALA A 116 5.36 12.91 10.41
C ALA A 116 5.88 11.89 11.44
N GLY A 117 5.72 10.61 11.16
CA GLY A 117 6.12 9.52 12.05
C GLY A 117 5.19 9.27 13.25
N GLU A 118 4.14 10.09 13.43
CA GLU A 118 3.18 9.94 14.53
C GLU A 118 2.22 8.78 14.29
N SER A 119 1.79 8.15 15.39
CA SER A 119 0.80 7.08 15.39
C SER A 119 -0.36 7.41 16.31
N THR A 120 -1.56 7.00 15.92
CA THR A 120 -2.72 6.93 16.80
C THR A 120 -3.19 5.48 16.95
N GLU A 121 -3.77 5.17 18.11
CA GLU A 121 -4.31 3.85 18.40
C GLU A 121 -5.81 3.92 18.65
N PHE A 122 -6.58 3.31 17.76
CA PHE A 122 -7.98 3.05 17.99
C PHE A 122 -8.14 1.79 18.83
N LYS A 123 -8.62 1.95 20.06
CA LYS A 123 -8.72 0.86 21.05
C LYS A 123 -9.99 0.93 21.90
N PRO A 124 -10.42 -0.19 22.47
CA PRO A 124 -11.54 -0.20 23.43
C PRO A 124 -11.28 0.74 24.61
N GLY A 125 -12.27 1.61 24.89
CA GLY A 125 -12.19 2.57 26.01
C GLY A 125 -11.36 3.83 25.74
N GLY A 126 -10.88 4.02 24.53
CA GLY A 126 -10.22 5.23 24.02
C GLY A 126 -10.80 5.64 22.68
N GLN A 127 -9.95 6.19 21.82
CA GLN A 127 -10.34 6.47 20.44
C GLN A 127 -10.75 5.17 19.76
N HIS A 128 -11.82 5.22 18.97
CA HIS A 128 -12.35 4.09 18.22
C HIS A 128 -13.18 4.55 17.03
N ILE A 129 -13.40 3.64 16.12
CA ILE A 129 -14.24 3.87 14.95
C ILE A 129 -15.61 3.24 15.22
N MET A 130 -16.66 4.04 15.18
CA MET A 130 -18.04 3.56 15.24
C MET A 130 -18.58 3.33 13.84
N LEU A 131 -19.12 2.13 13.60
CA LEU A 131 -19.81 1.74 12.38
C LEU A 131 -21.32 1.77 12.69
N LEU A 132 -22.05 2.61 11.99
CA LEU A 132 -23.48 2.88 12.23
C LEU A 132 -24.34 2.30 11.11
N GLY A 133 -25.60 1.98 11.39
CA GLY A 133 -26.52 1.42 10.40
C GLY A 133 -26.15 0.00 9.96
N VAL A 134 -25.62 -0.79 10.86
CA VAL A 134 -25.26 -2.19 10.59
C VAL A 134 -26.53 -3.03 10.61
N THR A 135 -27.06 -3.37 9.44
CA THR A 135 -28.31 -4.15 9.34
C THR A 135 -28.09 -5.66 9.48
N ALA A 136 -26.90 -6.15 9.06
CA ALA A 136 -26.53 -7.56 9.13
C ALA A 136 -25.08 -7.69 9.60
N PRO A 137 -24.81 -7.78 10.92
CA PRO A 137 -23.47 -7.97 11.42
C PRO A 137 -22.84 -9.24 10.81
N PRO A 138 -21.68 -9.14 10.15
CA PRO A 138 -21.03 -10.30 9.58
C PRO A 138 -20.56 -11.26 10.68
N PRO A 139 -20.56 -12.58 10.42
CA PRO A 139 -20.12 -13.56 11.40
C PRO A 139 -18.64 -13.38 11.75
N GLU A 140 -18.27 -13.88 12.93
CA GLU A 140 -16.88 -13.94 13.35
C GLU A 140 -16.00 -14.66 12.31
N GLY A 141 -14.82 -14.11 12.03
CA GLY A 141 -13.91 -14.58 10.98
C GLY A 141 -14.12 -13.96 9.61
N SER A 142 -15.23 -13.22 9.40
CA SER A 142 -15.42 -12.44 8.17
C SER A 142 -14.43 -11.30 8.07
N GLN A 143 -14.26 -10.76 6.86
CA GLN A 143 -13.45 -9.58 6.59
C GLN A 143 -14.33 -8.38 6.29
N VAL A 144 -14.01 -7.25 6.86
CA VAL A 144 -14.64 -5.95 6.63
C VAL A 144 -13.58 -5.02 6.05
N GLU A 145 -13.90 -4.37 4.94
CA GLU A 145 -13.03 -3.32 4.42
C GLU A 145 -13.29 -2.02 5.18
N LEU A 146 -12.21 -1.40 5.62
CA LEU A 146 -12.20 -0.09 6.28
C LEU A 146 -11.26 0.83 5.51
N CYS A 147 -11.71 2.03 5.19
CA CYS A 147 -10.91 3.02 4.46
C CYS A 147 -10.84 4.33 5.24
N LEU A 148 -9.63 4.85 5.43
CA LEU A 148 -9.36 6.18 5.95
C LEU A 148 -9.28 7.17 4.79
N LEU A 149 -10.05 8.24 4.86
CA LEU A 149 -9.99 9.34 3.90
C LEU A 149 -9.17 10.47 4.51
N THR A 150 -8.24 11.00 3.73
CA THR A 150 -7.34 12.07 4.17
C THR A 150 -7.52 13.32 3.34
N ALA A 151 -7.28 14.48 3.95
CA ALA A 151 -7.40 15.75 3.25
C ALA A 151 -6.41 15.90 2.07
N ASN A 152 -5.22 15.29 2.15
CA ASN A 152 -4.12 15.56 1.23
C ASN A 152 -3.51 14.32 0.56
N SER A 153 -3.81 13.10 1.03
CA SER A 153 -3.10 11.87 0.63
C SER A 153 -4.04 10.81 0.03
N GLY A 154 -5.31 11.16 -0.21
CA GLY A 154 -6.29 10.24 -0.76
C GLY A 154 -6.86 9.26 0.27
N GLU A 155 -7.19 8.07 -0.19
CA GLU A 155 -7.83 7.01 0.58
C GLU A 155 -6.84 5.88 0.88
N ARG A 156 -6.91 5.34 2.12
CA ARG A 156 -6.13 4.18 2.54
C ARG A 156 -7.05 3.12 3.13
N CYS A 157 -7.17 1.99 2.45
CA CYS A 157 -8.01 0.87 2.86
C CYS A 157 -7.21 -0.27 3.47
N THR A 158 -7.86 -1.00 4.38
CA THR A 158 -7.35 -2.24 4.97
C THR A 158 -8.50 -3.22 5.16
N SER A 159 -8.17 -4.51 5.18
CA SER A 159 -9.11 -5.59 5.51
C SER A 159 -8.99 -5.93 6.99
N ALA A 160 -10.09 -5.82 7.71
CA ALA A 160 -10.17 -6.00 9.15
C ALA A 160 -11.00 -7.26 9.48
N PRO A 161 -10.45 -8.26 10.17
CA PRO A 161 -11.20 -9.43 10.59
C PRO A 161 -12.23 -9.08 11.66
N VAL A 162 -13.39 -9.72 11.58
CA VAL A 162 -14.42 -9.66 12.63
C VAL A 162 -14.07 -10.65 13.73
N GLN A 163 -13.83 -10.16 14.95
CA GLN A 163 -13.42 -11.00 16.08
C GLN A 163 -13.88 -10.46 17.42
N ARG A 164 -13.91 -11.30 18.46
CA ARG A 164 -14.38 -10.93 19.80
C ARG A 164 -13.37 -10.15 20.61
N GLN A 165 -12.10 -10.36 20.35
CA GLN A 165 -10.99 -9.78 21.11
C GLN A 165 -9.95 -9.22 20.14
N ALA A 166 -9.14 -8.27 20.62
CA ALA A 166 -8.00 -7.76 19.86
C ALA A 166 -7.08 -8.90 19.38
N PRO A 167 -6.49 -8.78 18.19
CA PRO A 167 -5.46 -9.72 17.75
C PRO A 167 -4.33 -9.75 18.78
N MET A 168 -3.76 -10.92 19.00
CA MET A 168 -2.56 -11.02 19.81
C MET A 168 -1.41 -10.37 19.03
N PRO A 169 -0.57 -9.55 19.69
CA PRO A 169 0.59 -8.99 19.02
C PRO A 169 1.45 -10.13 18.47
N ALA A 170 1.93 -9.96 17.25
CA ALA A 170 2.91 -10.90 16.68
C ALA A 170 4.16 -10.90 17.55
N THR A 171 4.52 -12.06 18.07
CA THR A 171 5.75 -12.32 18.85
C THR A 171 6.96 -12.40 17.95
#